data_cd141148de47b845c9e3b47ef9099b98
#
_entry.id   cd141148de47b845c9e3b47ef9099b98
#
_cell.length_a   1.000
_cell.length_b   1.000
_cell.length_c   1.000
_cell.angle_alpha   90.00
_cell.angle_beta   90.00
_cell.angle_gamma   90.00
#
_symmetry.space_group_name_H-M   'P 1'
#
loop_
_entity.id
_entity.type
_entity.pdbx_description
1 polymer ?
#
loop_
_entity_poly.entity_id
_entity_poly.type
_entity_poly.pdbx_seq_one_letter_code
_entity_poly.pdbx_strand_id
1 'polypeptide(L)'
;MDINSFTNSVKEILAKSSEFATEKKSQSITSEMFIKAALTGSNLYSDILGRINIDKESLLRELDHEISKVSVVEGDNINYASYLSNDLNALLVEANKYKDKYEDKFISCEHIVLASYVKNSIVKKYVDKVATLKQVTEVIDGIRGGKKVMNENPENNYEVLEKYGRDLVEAARSGKIDPVIGRDEEIRNVIRILSRKTKNNPVLIGEPGVGKTAIVEALAQRIVR
;
A
#
# COMPACT_ATOMS: atom_id res chain seq x y z
N MET A 1 -4.14 7.01 22.28
CA MET A 1 -3.17 7.05 21.16
C MET A 1 -3.33 8.38 20.45
N ASP A 2 -2.23 9.05 20.07
CA ASP A 2 -2.33 10.37 19.40
C ASP A 2 -2.70 10.15 17.93
N ILE A 3 -3.78 10.80 17.48
CA ILE A 3 -4.25 10.73 16.07
C ILE A 3 -3.21 11.31 15.09
N ASN A 4 -2.32 12.17 15.56
CA ASN A 4 -1.23 12.73 14.76
C ASN A 4 -0.11 11.72 14.46
N SER A 5 -0.13 10.54 15.09
CA SER A 5 0.81 9.45 14.81
C SER A 5 0.40 8.58 13.61
N PHE A 6 -0.74 8.85 12.97
CA PHE A 6 -1.24 8.09 11.83
C PHE A 6 -1.02 8.81 10.50
N THR A 7 -0.84 8.04 9.42
CA THR A 7 -0.93 8.56 8.05
C THR A 7 -2.37 9.00 7.72
N ASN A 8 -2.52 9.84 6.69
CA ASN A 8 -3.85 10.31 6.28
C ASN A 8 -4.77 9.16 5.87
N SER A 9 -4.25 8.14 5.16
CA SER A 9 -5.05 6.94 4.83
C SER A 9 -5.59 6.23 6.06
N VAL A 10 -4.81 6.10 7.14
CA VAL A 10 -5.28 5.47 8.39
C VAL A 10 -6.29 6.37 9.11
N LYS A 11 -6.13 7.69 9.07
CA LYS A 11 -7.12 8.65 9.61
C LYS A 11 -8.46 8.54 8.86
N GLU A 12 -8.43 8.40 7.53
CA GLU A 12 -9.63 8.19 6.70
C GLU A 12 -10.32 6.86 7.03
N ILE A 13 -9.56 5.78 7.24
CA ILE A 13 -10.10 4.49 7.68
C ILE A 13 -10.80 4.62 9.05
N LEU A 14 -10.19 5.35 10.00
CA LEU A 14 -10.79 5.61 11.31
C LEU A 14 -12.09 6.42 11.18
N ALA A 15 -12.10 7.47 10.36
CA ALA A 15 -13.30 8.27 10.11
C ALA A 15 -14.45 7.41 9.56
N LYS A 16 -14.16 6.60 8.53
CA LYS A 16 -15.15 5.68 7.93
C LYS A 16 -15.62 4.60 8.91
N SER A 17 -14.76 4.11 9.77
CA SER A 17 -15.16 3.14 10.81
C SER A 17 -16.06 3.77 11.88
N SER A 18 -15.90 5.07 12.16
CA SER A 18 -16.81 5.85 13.01
C SER A 18 -18.19 6.00 12.38
N GLU A 19 -18.27 6.17 11.05
CA GLU A 19 -19.56 6.18 10.32
C GLU A 19 -20.27 4.83 10.50
N PHE A 20 -19.59 3.70 10.31
CA PHE A 20 -20.18 2.36 10.53
C PHE A 20 -20.66 2.15 11.96
N ALA A 21 -19.91 2.64 12.96
CA ALA A 21 -20.33 2.56 14.35
C ALA A 21 -21.58 3.40 14.61
N THR A 22 -21.67 4.57 13.99
CA THR A 22 -22.83 5.48 14.09
C THR A 22 -24.05 4.87 13.41
N GLU A 23 -23.93 4.33 12.19
CA GLU A 23 -25.00 3.64 11.47
C GLU A 23 -25.54 2.44 12.27
N LYS A 24 -24.62 1.70 12.93
CA LYS A 24 -24.95 0.57 13.81
C LYS A 24 -25.53 1.01 15.16
N LYS A 25 -25.54 2.31 15.48
CA LYS A 25 -25.88 2.85 16.80
C LYS A 25 -25.02 2.26 17.93
N SER A 26 -23.74 2.06 17.65
CA SER A 26 -22.75 1.57 18.61
C SER A 26 -21.98 2.74 19.24
N GLN A 27 -21.74 2.69 20.54
CA GLN A 27 -20.89 3.65 21.21
C GLN A 27 -19.40 3.39 20.96
N SER A 28 -19.03 2.17 20.59
CA SER A 28 -17.65 1.81 20.32
C SER A 28 -17.40 1.51 18.84
N ILE A 29 -16.21 1.87 18.39
CA ILE A 29 -15.67 1.46 17.09
C ILE A 29 -14.91 0.16 17.32
N THR A 30 -15.34 -0.94 16.66
CA THR A 30 -14.71 -2.26 16.81
C THR A 30 -13.61 -2.49 15.77
N SER A 31 -12.76 -3.51 15.99
CA SER A 31 -11.73 -3.89 15.02
C SER A 31 -12.34 -4.36 13.69
N GLU A 32 -13.52 -5.00 13.71
CA GLU A 32 -14.23 -5.44 12.51
C GLU A 32 -14.73 -4.27 11.67
N MET A 33 -15.27 -3.22 12.31
CA MET A 33 -15.68 -1.98 11.63
C MET A 33 -14.47 -1.29 11.00
N PHE A 34 -13.35 -1.24 11.71
CA PHE A 34 -12.10 -0.64 11.21
C PHE A 34 -11.54 -1.43 10.02
N ILE A 35 -11.46 -2.76 10.12
CA ILE A 35 -10.99 -3.63 9.03
C ILE A 35 -11.94 -3.56 7.82
N LYS A 36 -13.26 -3.53 8.04
CA LYS A 36 -14.25 -3.33 6.96
C LYS A 36 -14.02 -1.99 6.25
N ALA A 37 -13.80 -0.91 7.00
CA ALA A 37 -13.50 0.40 6.43
C ALA A 37 -12.22 0.37 5.58
N ALA A 38 -11.16 -0.29 6.07
CA ALA A 38 -9.91 -0.47 5.35
C ALA A 38 -10.09 -1.27 4.05
N LEU A 39 -10.85 -2.36 4.09
CA LEU A 39 -11.11 -3.20 2.92
C LEU A 39 -11.98 -2.53 1.86
N THR A 40 -12.94 -1.71 2.26
CA THR A 40 -13.87 -1.04 1.33
C THR A 40 -13.32 0.26 0.76
N GLY A 41 -12.19 0.76 1.28
CA GLY A 41 -11.49 1.93 0.77
C GLY A 41 -10.56 1.61 -0.40
N SER A 42 -10.23 2.64 -1.20
CA SER A 42 -9.12 2.59 -2.15
C SER A 42 -7.86 3.03 -1.44
N ASN A 43 -7.18 2.10 -0.79
CA ASN A 43 -6.01 2.34 0.05
C ASN A 43 -5.04 1.15 0.03
N LEU A 44 -3.83 1.37 0.54
CA LEU A 44 -2.77 0.37 0.56
C LEU A 44 -3.12 -0.90 1.36
N TYR A 45 -3.98 -0.81 2.39
CA TYR A 45 -4.45 -2.00 3.12
C TYR A 45 -5.18 -2.98 2.19
N SER A 46 -6.15 -2.46 1.41
CA SER A 46 -6.91 -3.26 0.44
C SER A 46 -6.01 -3.81 -0.68
N ASP A 47 -5.04 -3.02 -1.14
CA ASP A 47 -4.10 -3.40 -2.20
C ASP A 47 -3.17 -4.55 -1.75
N ILE A 48 -2.60 -4.48 -0.53
CA ILE A 48 -1.76 -5.55 0.02
C ILE A 48 -2.54 -6.86 0.10
N LEU A 49 -3.77 -6.82 0.64
CA LEU A 49 -4.60 -8.01 0.75
C LEU A 49 -5.01 -8.58 -0.62
N GLY A 50 -5.23 -7.69 -1.60
CA GLY A 50 -5.48 -8.09 -3.00
C GLY A 50 -4.29 -8.81 -3.62
N ARG A 51 -3.07 -8.35 -3.40
CA ARG A 51 -1.82 -8.96 -3.92
C ARG A 51 -1.53 -10.36 -3.38
N ILE A 52 -1.99 -10.64 -2.16
CA ILE A 52 -1.92 -12.00 -1.59
C ILE A 52 -3.16 -12.86 -1.92
N ASN A 53 -4.03 -12.39 -2.83
CA ASN A 53 -5.22 -13.09 -3.32
C ASN A 53 -6.21 -13.52 -2.23
N ILE A 54 -6.46 -12.67 -1.23
CA ILE A 54 -7.51 -12.93 -0.24
C ILE A 54 -8.89 -12.88 -0.91
N ASP A 55 -9.76 -13.82 -0.54
CA ASP A 55 -11.19 -13.75 -0.85
C ASP A 55 -11.85 -12.62 -0.05
N LYS A 56 -11.77 -11.41 -0.64
CA LYS A 56 -12.26 -10.17 -0.04
C LYS A 56 -13.77 -10.20 0.22
N GLU A 57 -14.54 -10.81 -0.66
CA GLU A 57 -16.01 -10.85 -0.50
C GLU A 57 -16.42 -11.74 0.68
N SER A 58 -15.79 -12.90 0.80
CA SER A 58 -16.06 -13.77 1.94
C SER A 58 -15.59 -13.17 3.26
N LEU A 59 -14.44 -12.48 3.25
CA LEU A 59 -13.94 -11.75 4.43
C LEU A 59 -14.91 -10.65 4.84
N LEU A 60 -15.41 -9.85 3.90
CA LEU A 60 -16.38 -8.79 4.18
C LEU A 60 -17.70 -9.36 4.75
N ARG A 61 -18.21 -10.46 4.21
CA ARG A 61 -19.41 -11.12 4.75
C ARG A 61 -19.23 -11.58 6.20
N GLU A 62 -18.05 -12.14 6.54
CA GLU A 62 -17.77 -12.56 7.90
C GLU A 62 -17.63 -11.36 8.85
N LEU A 63 -16.97 -10.29 8.43
CA LEU A 63 -16.91 -9.04 9.19
C LEU A 63 -18.30 -8.44 9.42
N ASP A 64 -19.16 -8.40 8.40
CA ASP A 64 -20.53 -7.91 8.51
C ASP A 64 -21.36 -8.75 9.49
N HIS A 65 -21.15 -10.05 9.49
CA HIS A 65 -21.80 -10.95 10.46
C HIS A 65 -21.36 -10.61 11.89
N GLU A 66 -20.08 -10.40 12.16
CA GLU A 66 -19.60 -10.00 13.49
C GLU A 66 -20.09 -8.60 13.89
N ILE A 67 -20.05 -7.64 12.97
CA ILE A 67 -20.61 -6.29 13.19
C ILE A 67 -22.10 -6.35 13.53
N SER A 68 -22.85 -7.29 12.92
CA SER A 68 -24.28 -7.44 13.21
C SER A 68 -24.57 -7.83 14.67
N LYS A 69 -23.64 -8.51 15.35
CA LYS A 69 -23.73 -8.93 16.75
C LYS A 69 -23.43 -7.80 17.75
N VAL A 70 -22.82 -6.70 17.28
CA VAL A 70 -22.52 -5.56 18.16
C VAL A 70 -23.78 -4.97 18.73
N SER A 71 -23.81 -4.75 20.04
CA SER A 71 -24.96 -4.22 20.76
C SER A 71 -25.36 -2.85 20.24
N VAL A 72 -26.64 -2.68 19.97
CA VAL A 72 -27.25 -1.39 19.63
C VAL A 72 -27.62 -0.68 20.93
N VAL A 73 -27.29 0.61 21.01
CA VAL A 73 -27.67 1.44 22.15
C VAL A 73 -28.69 2.46 21.68
N GLU A 74 -29.85 2.50 22.32
CA GLU A 74 -30.95 3.43 22.00
C GLU A 74 -31.25 4.31 23.21
N GLY A 75 -31.46 5.61 22.98
CA GLY A 75 -31.77 6.61 23.98
C GLY A 75 -31.54 8.03 23.47
N ASP A 76 -31.98 9.01 24.26
CA ASP A 76 -31.78 10.42 23.96
C ASP A 76 -30.35 10.86 24.33
N ASN A 77 -29.70 11.67 23.46
CA ASN A 77 -28.36 12.25 23.66
C ASN A 77 -27.22 11.22 23.73
N ILE A 78 -27.31 10.11 23.02
CA ILE A 78 -26.24 9.11 22.93
C ILE A 78 -25.15 9.59 21.96
N ASN A 79 -23.90 9.61 22.41
CA ASN A 79 -22.75 9.79 21.55
C ASN A 79 -22.31 8.43 20.98
N TYR A 80 -22.63 8.16 19.71
CA TYR A 80 -22.14 7.00 19.01
C TYR A 80 -20.68 7.17 18.61
N ALA A 81 -19.97 6.06 18.39
CA ALA A 81 -18.55 6.02 18.03
C ALA A 81 -17.65 6.85 18.97
N SER A 82 -18.01 6.94 20.24
CA SER A 82 -17.35 7.83 21.22
C SER A 82 -16.03 7.27 21.74
N TYR A 83 -15.77 5.96 21.59
CA TYR A 83 -14.51 5.34 22.01
C TYR A 83 -14.14 4.14 21.12
N LEU A 84 -12.85 3.77 21.16
CA LEU A 84 -12.35 2.57 20.50
C LEU A 84 -12.56 1.38 21.42
N SER A 85 -13.01 0.25 20.87
CA SER A 85 -13.11 -1.01 21.62
C SER A 85 -11.72 -1.52 22.06
N ASN A 86 -11.70 -2.43 23.02
CA ASN A 86 -10.44 -2.98 23.54
C ASN A 86 -9.64 -3.72 22.47
N ASP A 87 -10.32 -4.44 21.57
CA ASP A 87 -9.73 -5.17 20.47
C ASP A 87 -9.15 -4.23 19.41
N LEU A 88 -9.84 -3.14 19.05
CA LEU A 88 -9.28 -2.12 18.17
C LEU A 88 -8.08 -1.41 18.80
N ASN A 89 -8.16 -1.06 20.09
CA ASN A 89 -7.01 -0.49 20.80
C ASN A 89 -5.81 -1.45 20.78
N ALA A 90 -6.03 -2.75 21.03
CA ALA A 90 -4.97 -3.76 20.98
C ALA A 90 -4.34 -3.88 19.59
N LEU A 91 -5.17 -3.79 18.53
CA LEU A 91 -4.70 -3.79 17.14
C LEU A 91 -3.83 -2.56 16.85
N LEU A 92 -4.25 -1.38 17.24
CA LEU A 92 -3.49 -0.15 17.02
C LEU A 92 -2.17 -0.11 17.82
N VAL A 93 -2.17 -0.64 19.04
CA VAL A 93 -0.94 -0.82 19.83
C VAL A 93 0.01 -1.78 19.15
N GLU A 94 -0.48 -2.87 18.56
CA GLU A 94 0.36 -3.79 17.79
C GLU A 94 0.91 -3.13 16.53
N ALA A 95 0.09 -2.35 15.81
CA ALA A 95 0.53 -1.58 14.64
C ALA A 95 1.66 -0.60 15.00
N ASN A 96 1.60 0.03 16.18
CA ASN A 96 2.68 0.89 16.66
C ASN A 96 4.00 0.13 16.88
N LYS A 97 3.96 -1.13 17.34
CA LYS A 97 5.17 -1.95 17.47
C LYS A 97 5.81 -2.24 16.10
N TYR A 98 4.97 -2.51 15.08
CA TYR A 98 5.48 -2.67 13.71
C TYR A 98 6.07 -1.37 13.18
N LYS A 99 5.42 -0.21 13.40
CA LYS A 99 5.98 1.10 13.08
C LYS A 99 7.38 1.28 13.68
N ASP A 100 7.54 0.98 14.97
CA ASP A 100 8.83 1.11 15.67
C ASP A 100 9.87 0.12 15.12
N LYS A 101 9.47 -1.12 14.78
CA LYS A 101 10.33 -2.12 14.15
C LYS A 101 10.86 -1.70 12.78
N TYR A 102 10.03 -0.99 11.99
CA TYR A 102 10.42 -0.43 10.69
C TYR A 102 11.14 0.92 10.80
N GLU A 103 11.31 1.44 12.02
CA GLU A 103 11.87 2.77 12.31
C GLU A 103 11.09 3.89 11.58
N ASP A 104 9.79 3.74 11.48
CA ASP A 104 8.90 4.69 10.84
C ASP A 104 8.39 5.75 11.82
N LYS A 105 8.04 6.93 11.31
CA LYS A 105 7.51 8.03 12.13
C LYS A 105 6.01 7.91 12.33
N PHE A 106 5.28 7.43 11.33
CA PHE A 106 3.81 7.34 11.33
C PHE A 106 3.36 5.89 11.16
N ILE A 107 2.21 5.58 11.78
CA ILE A 107 1.51 4.31 11.57
C ILE A 107 0.76 4.40 10.23
N SER A 108 1.05 3.49 9.31
CA SER A 108 0.51 3.40 7.96
C SER A 108 -0.27 2.11 7.74
N CYS A 109 -0.91 1.96 6.59
CA CYS A 109 -1.75 0.83 6.25
C CYS A 109 -1.02 -0.52 6.34
N GLU A 110 0.25 -0.60 5.97
CA GLU A 110 1.04 -1.83 6.05
C GLU A 110 1.25 -2.31 7.50
N HIS A 111 1.43 -1.37 8.46
CA HIS A 111 1.49 -1.72 9.88
C HIS A 111 0.16 -2.26 10.38
N ILE A 112 -0.95 -1.70 9.87
CA ILE A 112 -2.30 -2.18 10.18
C ILE A 112 -2.54 -3.58 9.61
N VAL A 113 -2.05 -3.90 8.40
CA VAL A 113 -2.15 -5.26 7.83
C VAL A 113 -1.46 -6.28 8.75
N LEU A 114 -0.22 -6.02 9.16
CA LEU A 114 0.54 -6.91 10.04
C LEU A 114 -0.12 -7.05 11.42
N ALA A 115 -0.60 -5.93 11.98
CA ALA A 115 -1.31 -5.93 13.26
C ALA A 115 -2.64 -6.68 13.17
N SER A 116 -3.38 -6.54 12.08
CA SER A 116 -4.65 -7.26 11.84
C SER A 116 -4.43 -8.77 11.81
N TYR A 117 -3.37 -9.23 11.13
CA TYR A 117 -3.01 -10.64 11.13
C TYR A 117 -2.77 -11.19 12.55
N VAL A 118 -2.12 -10.39 13.42
CA VAL A 118 -1.78 -10.84 14.79
C VAL A 118 -2.96 -10.72 15.76
N LYS A 119 -3.79 -9.68 15.61
CA LYS A 119 -4.81 -9.29 16.60
C LYS A 119 -6.24 -9.63 16.21
N ASN A 120 -6.51 -9.89 14.94
CA ASN A 120 -7.86 -10.22 14.49
C ASN A 120 -7.91 -11.65 13.94
N SER A 121 -8.68 -12.51 14.59
CA SER A 121 -8.78 -13.94 14.24
C SER A 121 -9.41 -14.15 12.85
N ILE A 122 -10.31 -13.28 12.42
CA ILE A 122 -10.96 -13.35 11.12
C ILE A 122 -9.93 -13.08 10.02
N VAL A 123 -9.21 -11.94 10.11
CA VAL A 123 -8.15 -11.64 9.14
C VAL A 123 -7.10 -12.74 9.08
N LYS A 124 -6.65 -13.21 10.26
CA LYS A 124 -5.69 -14.32 10.34
C LYS A 124 -6.18 -15.57 9.62
N LYS A 125 -7.44 -15.98 9.86
CA LYS A 125 -8.07 -17.15 9.22
C LYS A 125 -8.06 -17.06 7.69
N TYR A 126 -8.27 -15.85 7.13
CA TYR A 126 -8.27 -15.67 5.68
C TYR A 126 -6.87 -15.57 5.10
N VAL A 127 -5.95 -14.91 5.78
CA VAL A 127 -4.54 -14.84 5.34
C VAL A 127 -3.88 -16.22 5.37
N ASP A 128 -4.06 -16.99 6.44
CA ASP A 128 -3.45 -18.34 6.60
C ASP A 128 -3.89 -19.33 5.50
N LYS A 129 -5.00 -19.08 4.79
CA LYS A 129 -5.43 -19.90 3.64
C LYS A 129 -4.58 -19.69 2.38
N VAL A 130 -3.97 -18.53 2.24
CA VAL A 130 -3.34 -18.10 0.97
C VAL A 130 -1.89 -17.67 1.13
N ALA A 131 -1.48 -17.23 2.32
CA ALA A 131 -0.13 -16.74 2.59
C ALA A 131 0.29 -16.93 4.04
N THR A 132 1.59 -17.01 4.28
CA THR A 132 2.20 -16.93 5.61
C THR A 132 2.50 -15.47 5.96
N LEU A 133 2.66 -15.17 7.25
CA LEU A 133 3.08 -13.82 7.68
C LEU A 133 4.36 -13.36 6.99
N LYS A 134 5.30 -14.29 6.73
CA LYS A 134 6.54 -13.99 6.00
C LYS A 134 6.26 -13.51 4.58
N GLN A 135 5.39 -14.18 3.85
CA GLN A 135 5.00 -13.77 2.49
C GLN A 135 4.26 -12.43 2.48
N VAL A 136 3.39 -12.18 3.47
CA VAL A 136 2.75 -10.85 3.64
C VAL A 136 3.81 -9.77 3.86
N THR A 137 4.81 -10.03 4.70
CA THR A 137 5.92 -9.09 4.95
C THR A 137 6.74 -8.85 3.68
N GLU A 138 7.05 -9.90 2.91
CA GLU A 138 7.78 -9.79 1.63
C GLU A 138 7.01 -8.92 0.61
N VAL A 139 5.68 -9.06 0.53
CA VAL A 139 4.84 -8.21 -0.32
C VAL A 139 4.91 -6.74 0.14
N ILE A 140 4.80 -6.50 1.45
CA ILE A 140 4.92 -5.15 2.03
C ILE A 140 6.29 -4.55 1.73
N ASP A 141 7.37 -5.29 1.96
CA ASP A 141 8.74 -4.82 1.72
C ASP A 141 8.99 -4.53 0.24
N GLY A 142 8.40 -5.32 -0.66
CA GLY A 142 8.40 -5.09 -2.10
C GLY A 142 7.72 -3.77 -2.48
N ILE A 143 6.53 -3.49 -1.93
CA ILE A 143 5.78 -2.24 -2.17
C ILE A 143 6.56 -1.03 -1.63
N ARG A 144 7.14 -1.15 -0.43
CA ARG A 144 7.90 -0.08 0.21
C ARG A 144 9.20 0.25 -0.53
N GLY A 145 9.84 -0.74 -1.16
CA GLY A 145 11.12 -0.56 -1.85
C GLY A 145 12.21 0.01 -0.91
N GLY A 146 12.20 -0.38 0.36
CA GLY A 146 13.13 0.08 1.38
C GLY A 146 12.88 1.50 1.90
N LYS A 147 11.78 2.15 1.51
CA LYS A 147 11.43 3.51 1.98
C LYS A 147 10.82 3.47 3.38
N LYS A 148 11.11 4.51 4.18
CA LYS A 148 10.51 4.71 5.51
C LYS A 148 9.30 5.65 5.43
N VAL A 149 8.34 5.44 6.33
CA VAL A 149 7.13 6.27 6.48
C VAL A 149 7.48 7.50 7.33
N MET A 150 7.97 8.55 6.69
CA MET A 150 8.46 9.77 7.36
C MET A 150 7.48 10.94 7.28
N ASN A 151 6.38 10.82 6.53
CA ASN A 151 5.34 11.82 6.36
C ASN A 151 3.94 11.20 6.42
N GLU A 152 2.89 12.03 6.43
CA GLU A 152 1.50 11.61 6.56
C GLU A 152 0.90 11.02 5.26
N ASN A 153 1.58 11.15 4.11
CA ASN A 153 1.16 10.64 2.80
C ASN A 153 2.26 9.79 2.14
N PRO A 154 2.73 8.70 2.79
CA PRO A 154 3.81 7.88 2.25
C PRO A 154 3.38 7.13 0.99
N GLU A 155 2.11 6.77 0.88
CA GLU A 155 1.58 5.97 -0.23
C GLU A 155 1.68 6.72 -1.57
N ASN A 156 1.69 8.06 -1.57
CA ASN A 156 1.96 8.85 -2.76
C ASN A 156 3.38 8.64 -3.32
N ASN A 157 4.30 8.15 -2.49
CA ASN A 157 5.68 7.85 -2.88
C ASN A 157 5.91 6.37 -3.19
N TYR A 158 4.94 5.50 -2.88
CA TYR A 158 4.99 4.08 -3.22
C TYR A 158 4.50 3.90 -4.66
N GLU A 159 5.19 3.05 -5.39
CA GLU A 159 4.79 2.68 -6.75
C GLU A 159 4.55 3.87 -7.71
N VAL A 160 5.15 5.05 -7.44
CA VAL A 160 5.06 6.22 -8.32
C VAL A 160 5.47 5.86 -9.75
N LEU A 161 6.53 5.05 -9.89
CA LEU A 161 6.99 4.57 -11.19
C LEU A 161 5.98 3.63 -11.87
N GLU A 162 5.28 2.79 -11.11
CA GLU A 162 4.24 1.92 -11.66
C GLU A 162 2.98 2.69 -12.04
N LYS A 163 2.59 3.69 -11.24
CA LYS A 163 1.38 4.51 -11.49
C LYS A 163 1.55 5.49 -12.65
N TYR A 164 2.73 6.09 -12.79
CA TYR A 164 2.98 7.19 -13.73
C TYR A 164 4.09 6.88 -14.74
N GLY A 165 4.87 5.83 -14.54
CA GLY A 165 5.91 5.37 -15.44
C GLY A 165 5.43 4.25 -16.37
N ARG A 166 6.27 3.98 -17.38
CA ARG A 166 6.14 2.80 -18.24
C ARG A 166 7.42 1.98 -18.10
N ASP A 167 7.29 0.70 -17.71
CA ASP A 167 8.43 -0.23 -17.70
C ASP A 167 8.81 -0.55 -19.14
N LEU A 168 9.90 0.06 -19.60
CA LEU A 168 10.40 -0.16 -20.97
C LEU A 168 11.12 -1.50 -21.12
N VAL A 169 11.66 -2.06 -20.02
CA VAL A 169 12.30 -3.38 -20.06
C VAL A 169 11.26 -4.47 -20.26
N GLU A 170 10.14 -4.40 -19.54
CA GLU A 170 9.02 -5.32 -19.71
C GLU A 170 8.35 -5.13 -21.08
N ALA A 171 8.21 -3.89 -21.56
CA ALA A 171 7.71 -3.61 -22.89
C ALA A 171 8.64 -4.18 -24.00
N ALA A 172 9.95 -4.16 -23.79
CA ALA A 172 10.92 -4.78 -24.70
C ALA A 172 10.82 -6.31 -24.69
N ARG A 173 10.69 -6.93 -23.49
CA ARG A 173 10.51 -8.39 -23.38
C ARG A 173 9.24 -8.87 -24.05
N SER A 174 8.17 -8.12 -23.95
CA SER A 174 6.87 -8.44 -24.58
C SER A 174 6.77 -8.06 -26.06
N GLY A 175 7.87 -7.58 -26.69
CA GLY A 175 7.90 -7.19 -28.10
C GLY A 175 7.07 -5.96 -28.46
N LYS A 176 6.73 -5.11 -27.48
CA LYS A 176 5.91 -3.91 -27.66
C LYS A 176 6.72 -2.65 -28.01
N ILE A 177 8.02 -2.78 -28.20
CA ILE A 177 8.92 -1.69 -28.59
C ILE A 177 9.51 -1.97 -29.95
N ASP A 178 9.36 -1.03 -30.87
CA ASP A 178 9.94 -1.10 -32.20
C ASP A 178 11.47 -1.09 -32.15
N PRO A 179 12.16 -1.85 -33.04
CA PRO A 179 13.62 -1.84 -33.09
C PRO A 179 14.16 -0.47 -33.47
N VAL A 180 15.10 0.04 -32.67
CA VAL A 180 15.76 1.32 -32.93
C VAL A 180 17.03 1.09 -33.74
N ILE A 181 17.15 1.79 -34.86
CA ILE A 181 18.27 1.68 -35.80
C ILE A 181 19.05 3.00 -35.85
N GLY A 182 20.39 2.93 -35.95
CA GLY A 182 21.24 4.06 -36.21
C GLY A 182 21.54 4.98 -35.02
N ARG A 183 21.38 4.51 -33.77
CA ARG A 183 21.65 5.28 -32.53
C ARG A 183 22.71 4.63 -31.63
N ASP A 184 23.59 3.80 -32.18
CA ASP A 184 24.55 3.03 -31.41
C ASP A 184 25.55 3.88 -30.62
N GLU A 185 25.90 5.05 -31.13
CA GLU A 185 26.87 5.93 -30.49
C GLU A 185 26.28 6.59 -29.26
N GLU A 186 25.07 7.13 -29.37
CA GLU A 186 24.34 7.74 -28.27
C GLU A 186 24.03 6.72 -27.18
N ILE A 187 23.62 5.52 -27.55
CA ILE A 187 23.35 4.42 -26.61
C ILE A 187 24.62 4.03 -25.87
N ARG A 188 25.77 3.88 -26.54
CA ARG A 188 27.05 3.60 -25.91
C ARG A 188 27.46 4.72 -24.93
N ASN A 189 27.23 5.97 -25.28
CA ASN A 189 27.52 7.11 -24.43
C ASN A 189 26.64 7.11 -23.17
N VAL A 190 25.33 6.84 -23.30
CA VAL A 190 24.40 6.70 -22.16
C VAL A 190 24.87 5.57 -21.24
N ILE A 191 25.19 4.40 -21.76
CA ILE A 191 25.69 3.26 -20.98
C ILE A 191 26.98 3.63 -20.26
N ARG A 192 27.94 4.29 -20.93
CA ARG A 192 29.20 4.75 -20.32
C ARG A 192 28.96 5.70 -19.17
N ILE A 193 27.99 6.63 -19.28
CA ILE A 193 27.66 7.57 -18.22
C ILE A 193 27.01 6.83 -17.03
N LEU A 194 26.02 5.97 -17.29
CA LEU A 194 25.34 5.17 -16.27
C LEU A 194 26.30 4.25 -15.48
N SER A 195 27.36 3.76 -16.15
CA SER A 195 28.34 2.87 -15.53
C SER A 195 29.40 3.60 -14.66
N ARG A 196 29.35 4.91 -14.56
CA ARG A 196 30.26 5.68 -13.71
C ARG A 196 29.89 5.49 -12.24
N LYS A 197 30.92 5.52 -11.36
CA LYS A 197 30.71 5.47 -9.91
C LYS A 197 30.01 6.73 -9.37
N THR A 198 30.26 7.88 -10.00
CA THR A 198 29.67 9.19 -9.66
C THR A 198 29.33 9.93 -10.94
N LYS A 199 28.43 10.95 -10.87
CA LYS A 199 27.97 11.71 -12.03
C LYS A 199 27.42 10.81 -13.15
N ASN A 200 26.62 9.82 -12.76
CA ASN A 200 26.05 8.78 -13.61
C ASN A 200 24.64 9.12 -14.14
N ASN A 201 24.27 10.40 -14.17
CA ASN A 201 22.96 10.86 -14.66
C ASN A 201 23.11 11.42 -16.08
N PRO A 202 22.84 10.62 -17.14
CA PRO A 202 22.86 11.12 -18.50
C PRO A 202 21.67 12.06 -18.77
N VAL A 203 21.88 13.12 -19.53
CA VAL A 203 20.85 14.05 -19.99
C VAL A 203 20.85 14.05 -21.51
N LEU A 204 19.69 13.77 -22.12
CA LEU A 204 19.47 13.81 -23.56
C LEU A 204 18.91 15.20 -23.96
N ILE A 205 19.66 15.94 -24.75
CA ILE A 205 19.31 17.28 -25.22
C ILE A 205 19.06 17.23 -26.73
N GLY A 206 18.07 17.96 -27.22
CA GLY A 206 17.74 18.06 -28.63
C GLY A 206 16.32 18.60 -28.89
N GLU A 207 16.03 18.97 -30.10
CA GLU A 207 14.72 19.44 -30.57
C GLU A 207 13.63 18.40 -30.38
N PRO A 208 12.34 18.78 -30.29
CA PRO A 208 11.23 17.84 -30.34
C PRO A 208 11.30 16.93 -31.57
N GLY A 209 10.98 15.64 -31.39
CA GLY A 209 10.92 14.68 -32.50
C GLY A 209 12.25 14.07 -32.96
N VAL A 210 13.42 14.49 -32.46
CA VAL A 210 14.73 13.94 -32.88
C VAL A 210 15.04 12.52 -32.33
N GLY A 211 14.10 11.87 -31.65
CA GLY A 211 14.24 10.49 -31.19
C GLY A 211 14.90 10.30 -29.83
N LYS A 212 14.80 11.30 -28.90
CA LYS A 212 15.34 11.15 -27.52
C LYS A 212 14.76 9.93 -26.79
N THR A 213 13.46 9.70 -26.90
CA THR A 213 12.79 8.55 -26.31
C THR A 213 13.27 7.22 -26.91
N ALA A 214 13.52 7.19 -28.21
CA ALA A 214 14.01 5.99 -28.89
C ALA A 214 15.36 5.52 -28.33
N ILE A 215 16.24 6.43 -27.86
CA ILE A 215 17.52 6.04 -27.22
C ILE A 215 17.26 5.27 -25.93
N VAL A 216 16.25 5.67 -25.11
CA VAL A 216 15.91 4.99 -23.88
C VAL A 216 15.23 3.64 -24.17
N GLU A 217 14.39 3.56 -25.18
CA GLU A 217 13.77 2.32 -25.65
C GLU A 217 14.82 1.32 -26.17
N ALA A 218 15.80 1.80 -26.93
CA ALA A 218 16.91 0.97 -27.38
C ALA A 218 17.80 0.48 -26.23
N LEU A 219 17.99 1.30 -25.19
CA LEU A 219 18.68 0.87 -23.96
C LEU A 219 17.92 -0.29 -23.30
N ALA A 220 16.60 -0.18 -23.16
CA ALA A 220 15.75 -1.25 -22.61
C ALA A 220 15.87 -2.55 -23.43
N GLN A 221 15.89 -2.47 -24.76
CA GLN A 221 16.10 -3.63 -25.63
C GLN A 221 17.48 -4.26 -25.43
N ARG A 222 18.52 -3.47 -25.17
CA ARG A 222 19.86 -4.00 -24.84
C ARG A 222 19.94 -4.68 -23.49
N ILE A 223 19.14 -4.27 -22.51
CA ILE A 223 19.04 -4.92 -21.19
C ILE A 223 18.38 -6.30 -21.31
N VAL A 224 17.48 -6.49 -22.25
CA VAL A 224 16.74 -7.74 -22.47
C VAL A 224 17.53 -8.76 -23.27
N ARG A 225 18.47 -8.33 -24.13
CA ARG A 225 19.35 -9.19 -24.94
C ARG A 225 20.51 -9.75 -24.13
#